data_b3e6ca52949d8e21ffa1810e039438c8
#
_entry.id   b3e6ca52949d8e21ffa1810e039438c8
#
_cell.length_a   1.000
_cell.length_b   1.000
_cell.length_c   1.000
_cell.angle_alpha   90.00
_cell.angle_beta   90.00
_cell.angle_gamma   90.00
#
_symmetry.space_group_name_H-M   'P 1'
#
loop_
_entity.id
_entity.type
_entity.pdbx_description
1 polymer ?
#
loop_
_entity_poly.entity_id
_entity_poly.type
_entity_poly.pdbx_seq_one_letter_code
_entity_poly.pdbx_strand_id
1 'polypeptide(L)'
;MKRVDIDGVADPISIDTNNRLLEALVLSGTPLIMACGGKGLCATCHVYIKTGAERLSAITPREQSSLRMLNERRPNSRLACQAKVQGNGVTVTLPRGRYLTASRDLESLIGRRADVRILHPLDGRVLIEAGKIITRSGIMALAQLDVDVAEVRTRSLSLR
;
A
#
# COMPACT_ATOMS: atom_id res chain seq x y z
N MET A 1 -2.12 19.89 15.51
CA MET A 1 -1.58 18.61 15.03
C MET A 1 -2.47 17.45 15.47
N LYS A 2 -2.54 16.41 14.69
CA LYS A 2 -3.36 15.23 14.98
C LYS A 2 -2.46 14.00 15.15
N ARG A 3 -2.83 13.13 16.09
CA ARG A 3 -2.08 11.92 16.41
C ARG A 3 -2.65 10.73 15.65
N VAL A 4 -1.74 9.94 15.09
CA VAL A 4 -2.05 8.69 14.38
C VAL A 4 -1.21 7.57 15.00
N ASP A 5 -1.88 6.50 15.39
CA ASP A 5 -1.22 5.29 15.88
C ASP A 5 -1.10 4.28 14.75
N ILE A 6 0.06 3.66 14.63
CA ILE A 6 0.33 2.65 13.60
C ILE A 6 0.71 1.36 14.31
N ASP A 7 -0.01 0.29 14.04
CA ASP A 7 0.30 -1.02 14.64
C ASP A 7 1.75 -1.41 14.33
N GLY A 8 2.50 -1.78 15.36
CA GLY A 8 3.92 -2.11 15.24
C GLY A 8 4.87 -0.93 15.42
N VAL A 9 4.35 0.29 15.56
CA VAL A 9 5.16 1.50 15.85
C VAL A 9 4.88 1.90 17.30
N ALA A 10 5.96 2.11 18.08
CA ALA A 10 5.84 2.32 19.53
C ALA A 10 5.15 3.63 19.89
N ASP A 11 5.49 4.71 19.18
CA ASP A 11 5.01 6.05 19.51
C ASP A 11 4.02 6.58 18.46
N PRO A 12 2.98 7.31 18.90
CA PRO A 12 2.07 7.97 17.97
C PRO A 12 2.80 9.00 17.10
N ILE A 13 2.38 9.10 15.86
CA ILE A 13 2.92 10.07 14.91
C ILE A 13 2.02 11.30 14.87
N SER A 14 2.60 12.47 14.96
CA SER A 14 1.87 13.74 14.85
C SER A 14 1.99 14.33 13.45
N ILE A 15 0.87 14.64 12.84
CA ILE A 15 0.79 15.30 11.52
C ILE A 15 -0.18 16.49 11.59
N ASP A 16 -0.07 17.39 10.65
CA ASP A 16 -0.98 18.54 10.60
C ASP A 16 -2.40 18.09 10.20
N THR A 17 -3.38 18.85 10.67
CA THR A 17 -4.78 18.60 10.33
C THR A 17 -4.97 18.70 8.82
N ASN A 18 -5.73 17.75 8.25
CA ASN A 18 -5.99 17.60 6.83
C ASN A 18 -4.78 17.11 6.00
N ASN A 19 -3.66 16.78 6.64
CA ASN A 19 -2.61 16.07 5.93
C ASN A 19 -3.02 14.62 5.69
N ARG A 20 -2.43 14.04 4.65
CA ARG A 20 -2.75 12.66 4.26
C ARG A 20 -2.17 11.67 5.28
N LEU A 21 -2.91 10.60 5.52
CA LEU A 21 -2.46 9.51 6.38
C LEU A 21 -1.11 8.95 5.94
N LEU A 22 -0.81 9.01 4.65
CA LEU A 22 0.48 8.63 4.08
C LEU A 22 1.66 9.32 4.77
N GLU A 23 1.51 10.59 5.17
CA GLU A 23 2.57 11.32 5.86
C GLU A 23 2.92 10.70 7.21
N ALA A 24 1.92 10.23 7.94
CA ALA A 24 2.17 9.54 9.21
C ALA A 24 2.96 8.25 8.99
N LEU A 25 2.64 7.50 7.93
CA LEU A 25 3.38 6.28 7.58
C LEU A 25 4.83 6.59 7.20
N VAL A 26 5.05 7.64 6.42
CA VAL A 26 6.40 8.05 6.03
C VAL A 26 7.21 8.48 7.25
N LEU A 27 6.63 9.32 8.11
CA LEU A 27 7.30 9.82 9.32
C LEU A 27 7.61 8.71 10.33
N SER A 28 6.82 7.65 10.34
CA SER A 28 7.04 6.51 11.23
C SER A 28 8.21 5.63 10.81
N GLY A 29 8.77 5.87 9.62
CA GLY A 29 9.80 5.00 9.05
C GLY A 29 9.27 3.73 8.44
N THR A 30 7.95 3.59 8.28
CA THR A 30 7.35 2.44 7.61
C THR A 30 7.86 2.37 6.17
N PRO A 31 8.43 1.24 5.74
CA PRO A 31 8.88 1.12 4.36
C PRO A 31 7.68 1.11 3.42
N LEU A 32 7.58 2.13 2.58
CA LEU A 32 6.49 2.29 1.63
C LEU A 32 7.01 2.33 0.21
N ILE A 33 6.31 1.63 -0.65
CA ILE A 33 6.47 1.72 -2.10
C ILE A 33 5.25 2.49 -2.61
N MET A 34 5.47 3.50 -3.45
CA MET A 34 4.37 4.25 -4.05
C MET A 34 4.38 4.04 -5.56
N ALA A 35 3.78 2.96 -6.03
CA ALA A 35 3.77 2.60 -7.44
C ALA A 35 3.12 3.66 -8.33
N CYS A 36 2.09 4.34 -7.82
CA CYS A 36 1.42 5.42 -8.57
C CYS A 36 1.81 6.83 -8.12
N GLY A 37 2.81 6.98 -7.23
CA GLY A 37 3.24 8.29 -6.75
C GLY A 37 2.22 9.02 -5.87
N GLY A 38 1.37 8.30 -5.16
CA GLY A 38 0.37 8.89 -4.27
C GLY A 38 -0.89 9.41 -4.96
N LYS A 39 -1.20 8.90 -6.15
CA LYS A 39 -2.35 9.36 -6.95
C LYS A 39 -3.64 8.56 -6.75
N GLY A 40 -3.64 7.58 -5.84
CA GLY A 40 -4.83 6.76 -5.56
C GLY A 40 -5.13 5.71 -6.63
N LEU A 41 -4.12 5.22 -7.35
CA LEU A 41 -4.26 4.29 -8.48
C LEU A 41 -3.68 2.92 -8.23
N CYS A 42 -3.12 2.66 -7.03
CA CYS A 42 -2.50 1.38 -6.72
C CYS A 42 -2.81 0.95 -5.30
N ALA A 43 -2.34 -0.24 -4.91
CA ALA A 43 -2.60 -0.82 -3.60
C ALA A 43 -1.47 -0.57 -2.58
N THR A 44 -0.35 0.03 -2.97
CA THR A 44 0.85 0.08 -2.13
C THR A 44 0.69 0.90 -0.85
N CYS A 45 -0.31 1.80 -0.80
CA CYS A 45 -0.64 2.55 0.41
C CYS A 45 -1.95 2.07 1.08
N HIS A 46 -2.43 0.88 0.74
CA HIS A 46 -3.61 0.28 1.36
C HIS A 46 -3.37 0.03 2.86
N VAL A 47 -4.29 0.50 3.68
CA VAL A 47 -4.27 0.30 5.13
C VAL A 47 -5.67 -0.09 5.61
N TYR A 48 -5.73 -0.73 6.77
CA TYR A 48 -6.97 -0.98 7.49
C TYR A 48 -7.08 0.02 8.63
N ILE A 49 -8.24 0.67 8.76
CA ILE A 49 -8.50 1.61 9.85
C ILE A 49 -9.08 0.83 11.03
N LYS A 50 -8.26 0.65 12.05
CA LYS A 50 -8.65 -0.10 13.25
C LYS A 50 -9.61 0.70 14.12
N THR A 51 -9.31 1.99 14.33
CA THR A 51 -10.17 2.93 15.07
C THR A 51 -10.09 4.31 14.42
N GLY A 52 -11.12 5.13 14.62
CA GLY A 52 -11.11 6.53 14.20
C GLY A 52 -11.47 6.77 12.74
N ALA A 53 -12.15 5.84 12.10
CA ALA A 53 -12.56 6.00 10.69
C ALA A 53 -13.39 7.28 10.45
N GLU A 54 -14.19 7.69 11.42
CA GLU A 54 -15.01 8.90 11.37
C GLU A 54 -14.18 10.19 11.44
N ARG A 55 -12.91 10.07 11.74
CA ARG A 55 -11.95 11.19 11.85
C ARG A 55 -11.08 11.35 10.61
N LEU A 56 -11.41 10.59 9.59
CA LEU A 56 -10.77 10.69 8.27
C LEU A 56 -11.74 11.36 7.30
N SER A 57 -11.18 11.97 6.25
CA SER A 57 -12.00 12.52 5.16
C SER A 57 -12.84 11.44 4.49
N ALA A 58 -13.94 11.85 3.88
CA ALA A 58 -14.79 10.93 3.12
C ALA A 58 -14.03 10.31 1.94
N ILE A 59 -14.41 9.08 1.59
CA ILE A 59 -13.83 8.38 0.44
C ILE A 59 -14.22 9.10 -0.84
N THR A 60 -13.22 9.48 -1.64
CA THR A 60 -13.46 10.11 -2.94
C THR A 60 -13.83 9.06 -3.99
N PRO A 61 -14.45 9.45 -5.13
CA PRO A 61 -14.73 8.50 -6.22
C PRO A 61 -13.49 7.78 -6.74
N ARG A 62 -12.35 8.47 -6.81
CA ARG A 62 -11.07 7.86 -7.22
C ARG A 62 -10.63 6.79 -6.23
N GLU A 63 -10.63 7.09 -4.94
CA GLU A 63 -10.31 6.11 -3.91
C GLU A 63 -11.25 4.93 -3.96
N GLN A 64 -12.55 5.18 -4.09
CA GLN A 64 -13.57 4.13 -4.18
C GLN A 64 -13.31 3.17 -5.35
N SER A 65 -12.98 3.71 -6.52
CA SER A 65 -12.68 2.89 -7.70
C SER A 65 -11.47 1.99 -7.47
N SER A 66 -10.41 2.53 -6.87
CA SER A 66 -9.20 1.75 -6.57
C SER A 66 -9.45 0.73 -5.47
N LEU A 67 -10.21 1.07 -4.43
CA LEU A 67 -10.56 0.14 -3.37
C LEU A 67 -11.34 -1.07 -3.89
N ARG A 68 -12.21 -0.89 -4.89
CA ARG A 68 -12.97 -2.00 -5.49
C ARG A 68 -12.08 -3.03 -6.17
N MET A 69 -10.91 -2.63 -6.63
CA MET A 69 -9.95 -3.51 -7.31
C MET A 69 -9.04 -4.27 -6.33
N LEU A 70 -9.03 -3.89 -5.06
CA LEU A 70 -8.12 -4.49 -4.09
C LEU A 70 -8.49 -5.92 -3.75
N ASN A 71 -7.47 -6.77 -3.75
CA ASN A 71 -7.53 -8.08 -3.11
C ASN A 71 -7.52 -7.90 -1.59
N GLU A 72 -8.24 -8.76 -0.87
CA GLU A 72 -8.38 -8.69 0.60
C GLU A 72 -8.93 -7.35 1.11
N ARG A 73 -9.76 -6.71 0.32
CA ARG A 73 -10.49 -5.51 0.74
C ARG A 73 -11.40 -5.83 1.91
N ARG A 74 -11.41 -4.94 2.90
CA ARG A 74 -12.30 -5.00 4.07
C ARG A 74 -13.14 -3.73 4.15
N PRO A 75 -14.24 -3.71 4.92
CA PRO A 75 -15.06 -2.49 5.09
C PRO A 75 -14.26 -1.29 5.63
N ASN A 76 -13.19 -1.52 6.38
CA ASN A 76 -12.32 -0.50 6.93
C ASN A 76 -11.06 -0.23 6.08
N SER A 77 -11.02 -0.68 4.84
CA SER A 77 -9.91 -0.41 3.93
C SER A 77 -9.90 1.04 3.46
N ARG A 78 -8.73 1.68 3.48
CA ARG A 78 -8.50 3.01 2.94
C ARG A 78 -7.16 3.05 2.19
N LEU A 79 -7.04 4.01 1.29
CA LEU A 79 -5.75 4.34 0.67
C LEU A 79 -5.14 5.52 1.43
N ALA A 80 -3.98 5.31 2.04
CA ALA A 80 -3.34 6.32 2.87
C ALA A 80 -3.01 7.61 2.12
N CYS A 81 -2.76 7.53 0.81
CA CYS A 81 -2.49 8.69 -0.02
C CYS A 81 -3.73 9.55 -0.29
N GLN A 82 -4.93 9.04 -0.02
CA GLN A 82 -6.20 9.74 -0.26
C GLN A 82 -6.90 10.16 1.05
N ALA A 83 -6.71 9.42 2.13
CA ALA A 83 -7.34 9.68 3.41
C ALA A 83 -6.65 10.84 4.14
N LYS A 84 -7.38 11.90 4.44
CA LYS A 84 -6.88 13.05 5.21
C LYS A 84 -7.31 12.91 6.68
N VAL A 85 -6.39 13.17 7.59
CA VAL A 85 -6.62 13.07 9.03
C VAL A 85 -7.23 14.36 9.55
N GLN A 86 -8.42 14.26 10.12
CA GLN A 86 -9.19 15.41 10.61
C GLN A 86 -9.38 15.42 12.14
N GLY A 87 -9.04 14.34 12.81
CA GLY A 87 -9.16 14.22 14.25
C GLY A 87 -8.13 13.27 14.86
N ASN A 88 -8.02 13.29 16.17
CA ASN A 88 -7.15 12.39 16.93
C ASN A 88 -7.79 10.99 17.08
N GLY A 89 -6.95 10.00 17.39
CA GLY A 89 -7.43 8.65 17.70
C GLY A 89 -7.61 7.76 16.48
N VAL A 90 -6.93 8.06 15.40
CA VAL A 90 -6.88 7.19 14.23
C VAL A 90 -5.79 6.14 14.46
N THR A 91 -6.17 4.86 14.36
CA THR A 91 -5.24 3.74 14.45
C THR A 91 -5.30 2.94 13.16
N VAL A 92 -4.14 2.66 12.57
CA VAL A 92 -4.05 1.92 11.31
C VAL A 92 -3.28 0.63 11.47
N THR A 93 -3.67 -0.36 10.68
CA THR A 93 -2.99 -1.65 10.54
C THR A 93 -2.61 -1.83 9.08
N LEU A 94 -1.39 -2.28 8.82
CA LEU A 94 -0.92 -2.55 7.47
C LEU A 94 -1.31 -3.97 7.04
N PRO A 95 -1.62 -4.19 5.75
CA PRO A 95 -1.77 -5.54 5.22
C PRO A 95 -0.48 -6.34 5.40
N ARG A 96 -0.62 -7.65 5.61
CA ARG A 96 0.53 -8.55 5.74
C ARG A 96 1.16 -8.81 4.38
N GLY A 97 2.47 -8.63 4.30
CA GLY A 97 3.23 -8.92 3.10
C GLY A 97 4.05 -7.74 2.62
N ARG A 98 4.75 -7.96 1.52
CA ARG A 98 5.58 -6.94 0.88
C ARG A 98 5.09 -6.73 -0.55
N TYR A 99 4.89 -5.49 -0.96
CA TYR A 99 4.57 -5.17 -2.34
C TYR A 99 5.83 -5.23 -3.19
N LEU A 100 5.71 -5.90 -4.35
CA LEU A 100 6.79 -5.98 -5.32
C LEU A 100 6.78 -4.69 -6.17
N THR A 101 7.96 -4.13 -6.43
CA THR A 101 8.11 -2.95 -7.29
C THR A 101 8.28 -3.34 -8.75
N ALA A 102 9.11 -4.34 -9.01
CA ALA A 102 9.39 -4.86 -10.35
C ALA A 102 9.81 -6.32 -10.24
N SER A 103 9.55 -7.10 -11.28
CA SER A 103 9.88 -8.54 -11.28
C SER A 103 11.38 -8.80 -11.08
N ARG A 104 12.23 -7.92 -11.61
CA ARG A 104 13.69 -8.01 -11.47
C ARG A 104 14.18 -7.97 -10.02
N ASP A 105 13.40 -7.36 -9.11
CA ASP A 105 13.79 -7.24 -7.71
C ASP A 105 13.84 -8.60 -7.00
N LEU A 106 13.26 -9.63 -7.59
CA LEU A 106 13.30 -11.00 -7.08
C LEU A 106 14.50 -11.81 -7.57
N GLU A 107 15.25 -11.32 -8.56
CA GLU A 107 16.34 -12.10 -9.18
C GLU A 107 17.42 -12.49 -8.17
N SER A 108 17.77 -11.60 -7.25
CA SER A 108 18.75 -11.86 -6.19
C SER A 108 18.24 -12.89 -5.16
N LEU A 109 16.96 -13.18 -5.16
CA LEU A 109 16.31 -14.08 -4.20
C LEU A 109 15.99 -15.46 -4.78
N ILE A 110 16.39 -15.72 -6.04
CA ILE A 110 16.16 -17.02 -6.68
C ILE A 110 16.80 -18.13 -5.83
N GLY A 111 16.01 -19.19 -5.59
CA GLY A 111 16.41 -20.32 -4.75
C GLY A 111 16.16 -20.15 -3.27
N ARG A 112 15.78 -18.94 -2.83
CA ARG A 112 15.42 -18.67 -1.43
C ARG A 112 13.92 -18.82 -1.22
N ARG A 113 13.53 -19.09 0.02
CA ARG A 113 12.12 -19.06 0.41
C ARG A 113 11.69 -17.63 0.71
N ALA A 114 10.49 -17.26 0.28
CA ALA A 114 9.91 -15.98 0.65
C ALA A 114 9.63 -15.97 2.17
N ASP A 115 10.18 -15.01 2.88
CA ASP A 115 9.97 -14.85 4.32
C ASP A 115 8.57 -14.28 4.63
N VAL A 116 8.03 -13.47 3.72
CA VAL A 116 6.69 -12.89 3.78
C VAL A 116 6.00 -13.04 2.44
N ARG A 117 4.67 -12.85 2.43
CA ARG A 117 3.90 -12.84 1.19
C ARG A 117 4.38 -11.72 0.27
N ILE A 118 4.55 -12.01 -1.00
CA ILE A 118 4.88 -11.01 -2.03
C ILE A 118 3.60 -10.61 -2.75
N LEU A 119 3.31 -9.33 -2.76
CA LEU A 119 2.03 -8.78 -3.22
C LEU A 119 2.20 -7.97 -4.51
N HIS A 120 1.19 -8.04 -5.36
CA HIS A 120 1.11 -7.21 -6.57
C HIS A 120 0.87 -5.75 -6.16
N PRO A 121 1.65 -4.79 -6.69
CA PRO A 121 1.56 -3.39 -6.23
C PRO A 121 0.28 -2.68 -6.65
N LEU A 122 -0.45 -3.14 -7.66
CA LEU A 122 -1.64 -2.46 -8.15
C LEU A 122 -2.92 -2.88 -7.42
N ASP A 123 -3.06 -4.17 -7.10
CA ASP A 123 -4.29 -4.69 -6.48
C ASP A 123 -4.06 -5.48 -5.19
N GLY A 124 -2.81 -5.73 -4.81
CA GLY A 124 -2.49 -6.43 -3.57
C GLY A 124 -2.68 -7.93 -3.61
N ARG A 125 -2.95 -8.55 -4.79
CA ARG A 125 -3.07 -10.01 -4.87
C ARG A 125 -1.74 -10.69 -4.53
N VAL A 126 -1.82 -11.89 -3.99
CA VAL A 126 -0.62 -12.63 -3.60
C VAL A 126 0.04 -13.22 -4.85
N LEU A 127 1.28 -12.83 -5.10
CA LEU A 127 2.09 -13.36 -6.19
C LEU A 127 2.89 -14.59 -5.76
N ILE A 128 3.44 -14.54 -4.54
CA ILE A 128 4.22 -15.63 -3.96
C ILE A 128 3.82 -15.72 -2.49
N GLU A 129 3.41 -16.92 -2.05
CA GLU A 129 3.09 -17.16 -0.65
C GLU A 129 4.34 -17.24 0.21
N ALA A 130 4.22 -16.87 1.49
CA ALA A 130 5.30 -17.03 2.46
C ALA A 130 5.72 -18.51 2.55
N GLY A 131 7.02 -18.76 2.62
CA GLY A 131 7.59 -20.12 2.66
C GLY A 131 7.78 -20.80 1.31
N LYS A 132 7.30 -20.22 0.22
CA LYS A 132 7.51 -20.75 -1.13
C LYS A 132 8.88 -20.36 -1.66
N ILE A 133 9.48 -21.25 -2.45
CA ILE A 133 10.77 -20.99 -3.09
C ILE A 133 10.55 -20.07 -4.30
N ILE A 134 11.38 -19.04 -4.38
CA ILE A 134 11.38 -18.11 -5.51
C ILE A 134 12.18 -18.76 -6.64
N THR A 135 11.53 -18.97 -7.78
CA THR A 135 12.12 -19.63 -8.95
C THR A 135 12.25 -18.66 -10.13
N ARG A 136 13.18 -18.96 -11.02
CA ARG A 136 13.35 -18.18 -12.26
C ARG A 136 12.07 -18.19 -13.10
N SER A 137 11.42 -19.37 -13.25
CA SER A 137 10.17 -19.47 -13.99
C SER A 137 9.04 -18.67 -13.35
N GLY A 138 8.99 -18.63 -12.02
CA GLY A 138 8.03 -17.80 -11.29
C GLY A 138 8.23 -16.31 -11.57
N ILE A 139 9.48 -15.85 -11.63
CA ILE A 139 9.80 -14.45 -11.98
C ILE A 139 9.41 -14.15 -13.43
N MET A 140 9.71 -15.03 -14.36
CA MET A 140 9.34 -14.84 -15.76
C MET A 140 7.83 -14.74 -15.95
N ALA A 141 7.05 -15.45 -15.15
CA ALA A 141 5.58 -15.38 -15.17
C ALA A 141 5.06 -14.01 -14.70
N LEU A 142 5.89 -13.18 -14.07
CA LEU A 142 5.53 -11.85 -13.59
C LEU A 142 5.89 -10.72 -14.59
N ALA A 143 6.28 -11.04 -15.81
CA ALA A 143 6.66 -10.04 -16.80
C ALA A 143 5.54 -9.02 -17.07
N GLN A 144 4.28 -9.45 -17.05
CA GLN A 144 3.14 -8.57 -17.25
C GLN A 144 3.02 -7.52 -16.13
N LEU A 145 3.48 -7.84 -14.91
CA LEU A 145 3.47 -6.89 -13.80
C LEU A 145 4.25 -5.62 -14.13
N ASP A 146 5.43 -5.75 -14.74
CA ASP A 146 6.27 -4.60 -15.08
C ASP A 146 5.58 -3.70 -16.09
N VAL A 147 4.85 -4.27 -17.05
CA VAL A 147 4.06 -3.52 -18.04
C VAL A 147 2.91 -2.80 -17.36
N ASP A 148 2.18 -3.48 -16.48
CA ASP A 148 1.03 -2.91 -15.79
C ASP A 148 1.44 -1.75 -14.86
N VAL A 149 2.55 -1.89 -14.16
CA VAL A 149 3.09 -0.83 -13.28
C VAL A 149 3.54 0.37 -14.12
N ALA A 150 4.24 0.14 -15.24
CA ALA A 150 4.66 1.21 -16.14
C ALA A 150 3.47 1.98 -16.70
N GLU A 151 2.40 1.29 -17.08
CA GLU A 151 1.17 1.91 -17.57
C GLU A 151 0.51 2.78 -16.51
N VAL A 152 0.41 2.31 -15.27
CA VAL A 152 -0.16 3.10 -14.16
C VAL A 152 0.70 4.33 -13.86
N ARG A 153 2.02 4.20 -13.89
CA ARG A 153 2.92 5.35 -13.71
C ARG A 153 2.74 6.40 -14.78
N THR A 154 2.62 5.99 -16.05
CA THR A 154 2.34 6.90 -17.16
C THR A 154 1.01 7.62 -16.96
N ARG A 155 -0.04 6.88 -16.60
CA ARG A 155 -1.36 7.46 -16.33
C ARG A 155 -1.33 8.41 -15.13
N SER A 156 -0.55 8.13 -14.09
CA SER A 156 -0.44 8.99 -12.91
C SER A 156 0.20 10.35 -13.22
N LEU A 157 1.08 10.42 -14.22
CA LEU A 157 1.71 11.68 -14.63
C LEU A 157 0.71 12.66 -15.23
N SER A 158 -0.39 12.19 -15.79
CA SER A 158 -1.45 13.04 -16.36
C SER A 158 -2.44 13.56 -15.31
N LEU A 159 -2.38 13.04 -14.08
CA LEU A 159 -3.25 13.46 -12.98
C LEU A 159 -2.58 14.55 -12.16
N ARG A 160 -3.29 15.66 -11.95
CA ARG A 160 -2.83 16.81 -11.17
C ARG A 160 -3.72 17.08 -9.97
#